data_df897af27c4b5113253c0fee0dc6debd
#
_entry.id   df897af27c4b5113253c0fee0dc6debd
#
_cell.length_a   1.000
_cell.length_b   1.000
_cell.length_c   1.000
_cell.angle_alpha   90.00
_cell.angle_beta   90.00
_cell.angle_gamma   90.00
#
_symmetry.space_group_name_H-M   'P 1'
#
loop_
_entity.id
_entity.type
_entity.pdbx_description
1 polymer ?
#
loop_
_entity_poly.entity_id
_entity_poly.type
_entity_poly.pdbx_seq_one_letter_code
_entity_poly.pdbx_strand_id
1 'polypeptide(L)'
;MGKIIAWIKAHLPTQRRMIQLYAALLYNAHAKGFITGNIYTGPTKAMCLPGFNCYSCPGAVGACPLGALQNALAASGTRTPMYVLGILMLFGLTLGRTICGFLCPVGLLQELLYKIPTPKVKKGHITRALSWLKYIILAVFVVIIPLWYALQKYPVPAFCKYICPVGTFEGAVGLLSNPVNADKYSMLGILFTRKFVILVAIVVACIFVYRAFCRFLCPLGAIYGLFAKVAVIGVKVDVPKCTDCGRCVGHCKMDVKRVGDHECIHCGECIDICPTKAISFRAGKYVLHGPQIDAAPAPEQKKVRRNRRWAWIAALILLAGALVFFNLPTEPAQDPVPETVVNDLPVGKEVGMVAPDFTVPVYGGGEFTLSEHQGKTVIVNFWATWCTPCCQELPHFDELLANHGDEVVIVAIHSELVTDDVEGYLSGFDYQLPFALDETGDVITSFGGSTMLPQTIVINSDGVITYNAVGSVTYARLESLLKAARTGGPVAETTPEATATPEPTATPAPTATPAPTKAPPRQNGPGLKR
;
A
#
# COMPACT_ATOMS: atom_id res chain seq x y z
N MET A 1 -39.07 -15.12 24.15
CA MET A 1 -38.18 -15.73 23.12
C MET A 1 -38.56 -15.35 21.69
N GLY A 2 -39.83 -15.37 21.26
CA GLY A 2 -40.22 -15.06 19.87
C GLY A 2 -39.85 -13.65 19.38
N LYS A 3 -40.00 -12.60 20.22
CA LYS A 3 -39.61 -11.21 19.87
C LYS A 3 -38.12 -11.05 19.68
N ILE A 4 -37.28 -11.72 20.49
CA ILE A 4 -35.79 -11.68 20.35
C ILE A 4 -35.39 -12.41 19.08
N ILE A 5 -35.97 -13.55 18.78
CA ILE A 5 -35.67 -14.30 17.54
C ILE A 5 -36.13 -13.50 16.31
N ALA A 6 -37.26 -12.83 16.35
CA ALA A 6 -37.74 -11.95 15.28
C ALA A 6 -36.83 -10.75 15.10
N TRP A 7 -36.35 -10.12 16.18
CA TRP A 7 -35.40 -9.03 16.16
C TRP A 7 -34.07 -9.47 15.57
N ILE A 8 -33.51 -10.61 16.03
CA ILE A 8 -32.27 -11.19 15.48
C ILE A 8 -32.43 -11.47 13.97
N LYS A 9 -33.54 -12.08 13.55
CA LYS A 9 -33.78 -12.36 12.11
C LYS A 9 -33.89 -11.08 11.27
N ALA A 10 -34.50 -10.01 11.81
CA ALA A 10 -34.58 -8.72 11.13
C ALA A 10 -33.24 -7.99 11.00
N HIS A 11 -32.30 -8.22 11.95
CA HIS A 11 -31.01 -7.56 11.99
C HIS A 11 -29.85 -8.43 11.46
N LEU A 12 -30.11 -9.72 11.15
CA LEU A 12 -29.13 -10.59 10.52
C LEU A 12 -28.67 -9.94 9.19
N PRO A 13 -27.35 -9.88 8.96
CA PRO A 13 -26.82 -9.37 7.71
C PRO A 13 -27.32 -10.22 6.54
N THR A 14 -27.62 -9.56 5.40
CA THR A 14 -27.98 -10.26 4.17
C THR A 14 -26.84 -11.21 3.77
N GLN A 15 -27.16 -12.29 3.05
CA GLN A 15 -26.16 -13.25 2.59
C GLN A 15 -25.00 -12.59 1.85
N ARG A 16 -25.30 -11.57 1.05
CA ARG A 16 -24.29 -10.77 0.36
C ARG A 16 -23.29 -10.14 1.34
N ARG A 17 -23.78 -9.54 2.43
CA ARG A 17 -22.89 -8.95 3.46
C ARG A 17 -22.10 -9.99 4.23
N MET A 18 -22.69 -11.18 4.46
CA MET A 18 -21.93 -12.28 5.06
C MET A 18 -20.77 -12.73 4.17
N ILE A 19 -20.98 -12.81 2.84
CA ILE A 19 -19.91 -13.13 1.90
C ILE A 19 -18.84 -12.03 1.89
N GLN A 20 -19.25 -10.75 1.94
CA GLN A 20 -18.29 -9.63 2.01
C GLN A 20 -17.47 -9.66 3.30
N LEU A 21 -18.11 -9.94 4.44
CA LEU A 21 -17.41 -10.05 5.72
C LEU A 21 -16.44 -11.22 5.72
N TYR A 22 -16.87 -12.38 5.21
CA TYR A 22 -16.01 -13.55 5.05
C TYR A 22 -14.77 -13.23 4.18
N ALA A 23 -14.98 -12.58 3.04
CA ALA A 23 -13.88 -12.16 2.16
C ALA A 23 -12.94 -11.17 2.85
N ALA A 24 -13.49 -10.20 3.62
CA ALA A 24 -12.69 -9.25 4.37
C ALA A 24 -11.81 -9.93 5.42
N LEU A 25 -12.35 -10.91 6.15
CA LEU A 25 -11.61 -11.68 7.14
C LEU A 25 -10.55 -12.57 6.50
N LEU A 26 -10.87 -13.21 5.37
CA LEU A 26 -9.94 -14.06 4.64
C LEU A 26 -8.77 -13.26 4.06
N TYR A 27 -9.04 -12.08 3.50
CA TYR A 27 -7.99 -11.21 2.92
C TYR A 27 -7.05 -10.63 3.98
N ASN A 28 -7.53 -10.53 5.23
CA ASN A 28 -6.80 -10.00 6.37
C ASN A 28 -6.61 -11.05 7.46
N ALA A 29 -6.33 -12.29 7.07
CA ALA A 29 -6.22 -13.42 8.01
C ALA A 29 -4.98 -13.37 8.91
N HIS A 30 -3.97 -12.54 8.59
CA HIS A 30 -2.77 -12.35 9.43
C HIS A 30 -3.05 -11.37 10.58
N ALA A 31 -3.88 -11.78 11.54
CA ALA A 31 -4.26 -10.95 12.68
C ALA A 31 -3.07 -10.59 13.60
N LYS A 32 -2.05 -11.46 13.65
CA LYS A 32 -0.81 -11.25 14.42
C LYS A 32 -0.11 -9.94 14.04
N GLY A 33 -0.16 -9.53 12.76
CA GLY A 33 0.44 -8.29 12.28
C GLY A 33 -0.08 -7.03 12.98
N PHE A 34 -1.34 -7.00 13.41
CA PHE A 34 -1.88 -5.88 14.20
C PHE A 34 -1.33 -5.84 15.64
N ILE A 35 -0.89 -6.98 16.18
CA ILE A 35 -0.30 -7.08 17.52
C ILE A 35 1.19 -6.77 17.46
N THR A 36 1.90 -7.31 16.47
CA THR A 36 3.36 -7.16 16.33
C THR A 36 3.77 -5.86 15.61
N GLY A 37 2.82 -5.14 15.00
CA GLY A 37 3.11 -3.93 14.21
C GLY A 37 3.81 -4.20 12.87
N ASN A 38 3.88 -5.46 12.43
CA ASN A 38 4.60 -5.88 11.22
C ASN A 38 3.65 -6.22 10.07
N ILE A 39 4.12 -6.04 8.84
CA ILE A 39 3.41 -6.47 7.63
C ILE A 39 3.77 -7.93 7.34
N TYR A 40 2.78 -8.74 6.96
CA TYR A 40 3.02 -10.10 6.50
C TYR A 40 3.85 -10.11 5.20
N THR A 41 4.92 -10.89 5.16
CA THR A 41 5.86 -10.98 4.02
C THR A 41 5.91 -12.36 3.35
N GLY A 42 5.04 -13.29 3.75
CA GLY A 42 5.03 -14.66 3.22
C GLY A 42 4.63 -14.75 1.74
N PRO A 43 4.81 -15.92 1.09
CA PRO A 43 4.71 -16.12 -0.36
C PRO A 43 3.33 -15.80 -0.94
N THR A 44 2.27 -15.88 -0.15
CA THR A 44 0.91 -15.52 -0.62
C THR A 44 0.77 -14.04 -0.92
N LYS A 45 1.72 -13.19 -0.47
CA LYS A 45 1.76 -11.77 -0.81
C LYS A 45 1.95 -11.52 -2.31
N ALA A 46 2.55 -12.46 -3.04
CA ALA A 46 2.65 -12.41 -4.49
C ALA A 46 1.31 -12.63 -5.21
N MET A 47 0.29 -13.16 -4.51
CA MET A 47 -1.03 -13.41 -5.10
C MET A 47 -1.89 -12.14 -5.09
N CYS A 48 -2.42 -11.76 -6.24
CA CYS A 48 -3.38 -10.67 -6.33
C CYS A 48 -4.77 -11.12 -5.85
N LEU A 49 -5.33 -10.37 -4.89
CA LEU A 49 -6.71 -10.57 -4.42
C LEU A 49 -7.71 -9.86 -5.34
N PRO A 50 -8.92 -10.40 -5.57
CA PRO A 50 -9.87 -9.77 -6.49
C PRO A 50 -10.43 -8.45 -5.98
N GLY A 51 -10.51 -8.26 -4.66
CA GLY A 51 -11.02 -7.04 -4.01
C GLY A 51 -9.96 -5.97 -3.78
N PHE A 52 -10.41 -4.78 -3.41
CA PHE A 52 -9.52 -3.71 -2.97
C PHE A 52 -9.09 -4.00 -1.52
N ASN A 53 -7.82 -4.26 -1.31
CA ASN A 53 -7.20 -4.53 0.00
C ASN A 53 -5.73 -4.11 -0.06
N CYS A 54 -5.29 -3.26 0.87
CA CYS A 54 -3.93 -2.71 0.81
C CYS A 54 -2.89 -3.77 1.17
N TYR A 55 -1.85 -3.93 0.33
CA TYR A 55 -0.77 -4.87 0.63
C TYR A 55 0.04 -4.48 1.87
N SER A 56 0.09 -3.18 2.21
CA SER A 56 0.76 -2.67 3.42
C SER A 56 -0.10 -2.79 4.68
N CYS A 57 -1.31 -3.36 4.61
CA CYS A 57 -2.10 -3.67 5.80
C CYS A 57 -1.40 -4.76 6.63
N PRO A 58 -1.27 -4.60 7.95
CA PRO A 58 -0.68 -5.62 8.83
C PRO A 58 -1.36 -7.00 8.70
N GLY A 59 -2.67 -7.01 8.50
CA GLY A 59 -3.46 -8.23 8.36
C GLY A 59 -3.46 -8.84 6.96
N ALA A 60 -3.06 -8.10 5.92
CA ALA A 60 -3.23 -8.53 4.54
C ALA A 60 -2.32 -9.69 4.16
N VAL A 61 -2.92 -10.79 3.69
CA VAL A 61 -2.22 -12.00 3.25
C VAL A 61 -1.97 -12.06 1.74
N GLY A 62 -2.44 -11.08 0.99
CA GLY A 62 -2.26 -10.98 -0.46
C GLY A 62 -2.15 -9.53 -0.93
N ALA A 63 -1.87 -9.32 -2.21
CA ALA A 63 -1.63 -8.02 -2.81
C ALA A 63 -2.88 -7.40 -3.45
N CYS A 64 -2.96 -6.07 -3.42
CA CYS A 64 -3.93 -5.31 -4.21
C CYS A 64 -3.55 -5.37 -5.70
N PRO A 65 -4.44 -5.82 -6.61
CA PRO A 65 -4.10 -5.92 -8.03
C PRO A 65 -3.82 -4.55 -8.67
N LEU A 66 -4.40 -3.48 -8.12
CA LEU A 66 -4.13 -2.12 -8.60
C LEU A 66 -2.73 -1.63 -8.19
N GLY A 67 -2.31 -1.92 -6.96
CA GLY A 67 -0.96 -1.62 -6.49
C GLY A 67 0.09 -2.43 -7.26
N ALA A 68 -0.16 -3.73 -7.44
CA ALA A 68 0.69 -4.61 -8.23
C ALA A 68 0.81 -4.15 -9.69
N LEU A 69 -0.29 -3.68 -10.31
CA LEU A 69 -0.27 -3.12 -11.67
C LEU A 69 0.61 -1.87 -11.76
N GLN A 70 0.47 -0.93 -10.83
CA GLN A 70 1.25 0.31 -10.84
C GLN A 70 2.74 0.04 -10.61
N ASN A 71 3.08 -0.82 -9.65
CA ASN A 71 4.47 -1.20 -9.40
C ASN A 71 5.07 -1.92 -10.61
N ALA A 72 4.32 -2.82 -11.23
CA ALA A 72 4.79 -3.52 -12.41
C ALA A 72 4.93 -2.59 -13.64
N LEU A 73 4.07 -1.60 -13.83
CA LEU A 73 4.22 -0.57 -14.87
C LEU A 73 5.39 0.36 -14.57
N ALA A 74 5.63 0.68 -13.32
CA ALA A 74 6.72 1.56 -12.91
C ALA A 74 8.10 0.87 -12.97
N ALA A 75 8.17 -0.42 -12.61
CA ALA A 75 9.42 -1.20 -12.61
C ALA A 75 9.82 -1.72 -14.01
N SER A 76 8.89 -1.73 -14.96
CA SER A 76 9.11 -2.38 -16.26
C SER A 76 9.73 -1.43 -17.29
N GLY A 77 11.01 -1.15 -17.19
CA GLY A 77 11.74 -0.61 -18.36
C GLY A 77 11.60 -1.49 -19.60
N THR A 78 11.30 -2.80 -19.47
CA THR A 78 11.23 -3.76 -20.59
C THR A 78 10.26 -4.93 -20.42
N ARG A 79 9.66 -5.19 -19.26
CA ARG A 79 8.80 -6.36 -19.03
C ARG A 79 7.35 -6.00 -18.82
N THR A 80 6.49 -6.41 -19.74
CA THR A 80 5.03 -6.24 -19.63
C THR A 80 4.50 -6.97 -18.39
N PRO A 81 3.66 -6.35 -17.55
CA PRO A 81 3.14 -6.95 -16.32
C PRO A 81 2.07 -8.04 -16.61
N MET A 82 2.43 -9.06 -17.39
CA MET A 82 1.52 -10.07 -17.93
C MET A 82 0.73 -10.81 -16.84
N TYR A 83 1.38 -11.12 -15.70
CA TYR A 83 0.72 -11.79 -14.57
C TYR A 83 -0.44 -10.95 -14.03
N VAL A 84 -0.21 -9.67 -13.73
CA VAL A 84 -1.23 -8.79 -13.13
C VAL A 84 -2.34 -8.49 -14.13
N LEU A 85 -1.99 -8.24 -15.39
CA LEU A 85 -2.97 -8.04 -16.46
C LEU A 85 -3.81 -9.31 -16.68
N GLY A 86 -3.19 -10.47 -16.72
CA GLY A 86 -3.88 -11.77 -16.86
C GLY A 86 -4.87 -12.01 -15.72
N ILE A 87 -4.48 -11.76 -14.47
CA ILE A 87 -5.38 -11.89 -13.32
C ILE A 87 -6.52 -10.85 -13.36
N LEU A 88 -6.24 -9.59 -13.70
CA LEU A 88 -7.29 -8.57 -13.83
C LEU A 88 -8.28 -8.93 -14.95
N MET A 89 -7.80 -9.46 -16.09
CA MET A 89 -8.65 -9.96 -17.16
C MET A 89 -9.47 -11.17 -16.72
N LEU A 90 -8.85 -12.15 -16.05
CA LEU A 90 -9.54 -13.32 -15.52
C LEU A 90 -10.67 -12.92 -14.58
N PHE A 91 -10.40 -12.07 -13.59
CA PHE A 91 -11.41 -11.57 -12.67
C PHE A 91 -12.46 -10.69 -13.37
N GLY A 92 -12.04 -9.87 -14.33
CA GLY A 92 -12.95 -9.04 -15.13
C GLY A 92 -13.94 -9.84 -15.94
N LEU A 93 -13.46 -10.83 -16.70
CA LEU A 93 -14.28 -11.67 -17.56
C LEU A 93 -15.16 -12.64 -16.78
N THR A 94 -14.65 -13.21 -15.67
CA THR A 94 -15.43 -14.17 -14.88
C THR A 94 -16.45 -13.47 -13.96
N LEU A 95 -16.00 -12.56 -13.14
CA LEU A 95 -16.77 -11.94 -12.04
C LEU A 95 -17.15 -10.48 -12.32
N GLY A 96 -16.32 -9.74 -13.06
CA GLY A 96 -16.54 -8.32 -13.33
C GLY A 96 -16.82 -7.51 -12.04
N ARG A 97 -17.80 -6.62 -12.08
CA ARG A 97 -18.19 -5.82 -10.90
C ARG A 97 -18.94 -6.59 -9.80
N THR A 98 -19.23 -7.88 -9.98
CA THR A 98 -19.70 -8.74 -8.89
C THR A 98 -18.70 -8.79 -7.73
N ILE A 99 -17.40 -8.69 -8.02
CA ILE A 99 -16.35 -8.53 -7.01
C ILE A 99 -16.63 -7.33 -6.10
N CYS A 100 -17.00 -6.19 -6.66
CA CYS A 100 -17.32 -4.99 -5.90
C CYS A 100 -18.56 -5.17 -5.01
N GLY A 101 -19.50 -5.99 -5.46
CA GLY A 101 -20.74 -6.28 -4.72
C GLY A 101 -20.59 -7.29 -3.60
N PHE A 102 -19.70 -8.29 -3.74
CA PHE A 102 -19.66 -9.47 -2.89
C PHE A 102 -18.31 -9.74 -2.21
N LEU A 103 -17.18 -9.33 -2.80
CA LEU A 103 -15.86 -9.71 -2.31
C LEU A 103 -15.02 -8.54 -1.78
N CYS A 104 -15.39 -7.29 -2.10
CA CYS A 104 -14.57 -6.14 -1.75
C CYS A 104 -14.85 -5.64 -0.31
N PRO A 105 -13.85 -5.66 0.61
CA PRO A 105 -13.98 -5.16 1.97
C PRO A 105 -14.34 -3.68 2.05
N VAL A 106 -13.71 -2.87 1.19
CA VAL A 106 -13.95 -1.42 1.13
C VAL A 106 -15.40 -1.11 0.73
N GLY A 107 -16.01 -1.96 -0.12
CA GLY A 107 -17.42 -1.87 -0.45
C GLY A 107 -18.33 -2.11 0.75
N LEU A 108 -17.98 -3.05 1.63
CA LEU A 108 -18.72 -3.33 2.86
C LEU A 108 -18.65 -2.14 3.84
N LEU A 109 -17.45 -1.62 4.06
CA LEU A 109 -17.23 -0.47 4.95
C LEU A 109 -18.08 0.75 4.53
N GLN A 110 -18.08 1.09 3.25
CA GLN A 110 -18.87 2.20 2.71
C GLN A 110 -20.37 1.97 2.88
N GLU A 111 -20.86 0.73 2.75
CA GLU A 111 -22.27 0.43 3.00
C GLU A 111 -22.66 0.54 4.47
N LEU A 112 -21.74 0.25 5.39
CA LEU A 112 -21.94 0.44 6.82
C LEU A 112 -22.01 1.93 7.16
N LEU A 113 -21.09 2.74 6.65
CA LEU A 113 -21.11 4.20 6.82
C LEU A 113 -22.40 4.84 6.27
N TYR A 114 -22.87 4.37 5.13
CA TYR A 114 -24.13 4.86 4.54
C TYR A 114 -25.37 4.56 5.38
N LYS A 115 -25.33 3.61 6.32
CA LYS A 115 -26.47 3.32 7.24
C LYS A 115 -26.67 4.39 8.31
N ILE A 116 -25.69 5.26 8.55
CA ILE A 116 -25.82 6.36 9.51
C ILE A 116 -27.01 7.24 9.07
N PRO A 117 -27.98 7.54 9.96
CA PRO A 117 -29.19 8.29 9.61
C PRO A 117 -28.87 9.77 9.34
N THR A 118 -28.64 10.10 8.08
CA THR A 118 -28.32 11.45 7.59
C THR A 118 -29.11 11.71 6.30
N PRO A 119 -29.32 12.97 5.89
CA PRO A 119 -29.92 13.28 4.60
C PRO A 119 -29.04 12.71 3.47
N LYS A 120 -29.65 11.88 2.61
CA LYS A 120 -28.93 11.19 1.53
C LYS A 120 -29.00 11.99 0.23
N VAL A 121 -27.87 12.09 -0.46
CA VAL A 121 -27.79 12.73 -1.77
C VAL A 121 -28.48 11.86 -2.81
N LYS A 122 -29.48 12.43 -3.50
CA LYS A 122 -30.21 11.75 -4.58
C LYS A 122 -29.34 11.64 -5.83
N LYS A 123 -29.60 10.61 -6.65
CA LYS A 123 -28.99 10.45 -7.96
C LYS A 123 -29.38 11.62 -8.87
N GLY A 124 -28.42 12.11 -9.68
CA GLY A 124 -28.68 13.21 -10.61
C GLY A 124 -27.61 13.29 -11.71
N HIS A 125 -27.71 14.31 -12.52
CA HIS A 125 -26.73 14.56 -13.58
C HIS A 125 -25.30 14.78 -13.03
N ILE A 126 -25.18 15.48 -11.90
CA ILE A 126 -23.89 15.75 -11.24
C ILE A 126 -23.23 14.46 -10.77
N THR A 127 -23.96 13.59 -10.06
CA THR A 127 -23.40 12.32 -9.57
C THR A 127 -23.00 11.40 -10.72
N ARG A 128 -23.70 11.45 -11.83
CA ARG A 128 -23.37 10.71 -13.05
C ARG A 128 -22.12 11.27 -13.75
N ALA A 129 -21.99 12.59 -13.83
CA ALA A 129 -20.79 13.24 -14.37
C ALA A 129 -19.57 12.90 -13.51
N LEU A 130 -19.69 13.00 -12.17
CA LEU A 130 -18.61 12.61 -11.25
C LEU A 130 -18.22 11.13 -11.36
N SER A 131 -19.10 10.24 -11.79
CA SER A 131 -18.76 8.81 -11.95
C SER A 131 -17.72 8.55 -13.04
N TRP A 132 -17.49 9.51 -13.96
CA TRP A 132 -16.43 9.45 -14.97
C TRP A 132 -15.06 9.76 -14.39
N LEU A 133 -14.98 10.45 -13.25
CA LEU A 133 -13.72 10.82 -12.61
C LEU A 133 -12.82 9.60 -12.33
N LYS A 134 -13.39 8.45 -11.95
CA LYS A 134 -12.62 7.21 -11.73
C LYS A 134 -11.90 6.70 -12.98
N TYR A 135 -12.46 6.95 -14.19
CA TYR A 135 -11.80 6.58 -15.45
C TYR A 135 -10.65 7.53 -15.77
N ILE A 136 -10.82 8.83 -15.46
CA ILE A 136 -9.74 9.81 -15.56
C ILE A 136 -8.61 9.45 -14.59
N ILE A 137 -8.95 9.12 -13.34
CA ILE A 137 -7.98 8.68 -12.34
C ILE A 137 -7.27 7.39 -12.80
N LEU A 138 -8.00 6.43 -13.37
CA LEU A 138 -7.42 5.22 -13.94
C LEU A 138 -6.42 5.55 -15.05
N ALA A 139 -6.81 6.39 -16.01
CA ALA A 139 -5.94 6.74 -17.12
C ALA A 139 -4.70 7.54 -16.66
N VAL A 140 -4.89 8.58 -15.85
CA VAL A 140 -3.82 9.51 -15.47
C VAL A 140 -2.93 8.90 -14.36
N PHE A 141 -3.51 8.52 -13.21
CA PHE A 141 -2.73 8.16 -12.01
C PHE A 141 -2.32 6.69 -11.96
N VAL A 142 -2.97 5.81 -12.71
CA VAL A 142 -2.64 4.37 -12.70
C VAL A 142 -1.83 3.98 -13.93
N VAL A 143 -2.01 4.67 -15.07
CA VAL A 143 -1.33 4.30 -16.33
C VAL A 143 -0.32 5.37 -16.73
N ILE A 144 -0.77 6.60 -17.02
CA ILE A 144 0.08 7.62 -17.64
C ILE A 144 1.23 8.04 -16.73
N ILE A 145 0.94 8.43 -15.48
CA ILE A 145 1.99 8.91 -14.56
C ILE A 145 2.99 7.80 -14.21
N PRO A 146 2.59 6.57 -13.80
CA PRO A 146 3.56 5.50 -13.55
C PRO A 146 4.42 5.19 -14.78
N LEU A 147 3.83 5.16 -15.98
CA LEU A 147 4.57 4.91 -17.20
C LEU A 147 5.52 6.06 -17.56
N TRP A 148 5.10 7.32 -17.37
CA TRP A 148 5.94 8.50 -17.58
C TRP A 148 7.17 8.49 -16.67
N TYR A 149 6.97 8.20 -15.37
CA TYR A 149 8.07 8.09 -14.43
C TYR A 149 8.95 6.84 -14.69
N ALA A 150 8.37 5.73 -15.17
CA ALA A 150 9.14 4.56 -15.57
C ALA A 150 10.12 4.88 -16.72
N LEU A 151 9.71 5.73 -17.68
CA LEU A 151 10.61 6.21 -18.75
C LEU A 151 11.76 7.07 -18.21
N GLN A 152 11.57 7.72 -17.07
CA GLN A 152 12.58 8.50 -16.35
C GLN A 152 13.33 7.66 -15.32
N LYS A 153 13.13 6.34 -15.31
CA LYS A 153 13.71 5.38 -14.35
C LYS A 153 13.31 5.59 -12.87
N TYR A 154 12.23 6.32 -12.61
CA TYR A 154 11.68 6.53 -11.26
C TYR A 154 10.39 5.73 -11.08
N PRO A 155 10.37 4.63 -10.30
CA PRO A 155 9.17 3.85 -10.08
C PRO A 155 8.19 4.55 -9.12
N VAL A 156 7.16 5.21 -9.66
CA VAL A 156 6.16 5.91 -8.83
C VAL A 156 4.76 5.30 -9.01
N PRO A 157 4.24 4.54 -8.03
CA PRO A 157 2.85 4.11 -8.02
C PRO A 157 1.92 5.27 -7.63
N ALA A 158 1.66 6.18 -8.57
CA ALA A 158 1.11 7.51 -8.31
C ALA A 158 -0.24 7.50 -7.60
N PHE A 159 -1.18 6.61 -7.97
CA PHE A 159 -2.45 6.53 -7.26
C PHE A 159 -2.26 6.08 -5.80
N CYS A 160 -1.43 5.07 -5.54
CA CYS A 160 -1.14 4.58 -4.20
C CYS A 160 -0.41 5.64 -3.36
N LYS A 161 0.56 6.33 -3.97
CA LYS A 161 1.39 7.35 -3.29
C LYS A 161 0.59 8.61 -2.95
N TYR A 162 -0.28 9.09 -3.86
CA TYR A 162 -0.88 10.43 -3.73
C TYR A 162 -2.37 10.46 -3.35
N ILE A 163 -3.15 9.44 -3.72
CA ILE A 163 -4.62 9.50 -3.63
C ILE A 163 -5.22 8.40 -2.75
N CYS A 164 -4.67 7.18 -2.75
CA CYS A 164 -5.34 5.98 -2.25
C CYS A 164 -5.77 6.11 -0.77
N PRO A 165 -7.09 6.23 -0.46
CA PRO A 165 -7.58 6.31 0.91
C PRO A 165 -7.48 4.98 1.64
N VAL A 166 -7.53 3.87 0.89
CA VAL A 166 -7.46 2.51 1.46
C VAL A 166 -6.05 2.24 1.97
N GLY A 167 -5.01 2.65 1.20
CA GLY A 167 -3.62 2.57 1.66
C GLY A 167 -3.35 3.44 2.88
N THR A 168 -4.04 4.58 3.01
CA THR A 168 -3.94 5.41 4.20
C THR A 168 -4.62 4.77 5.40
N PHE A 169 -5.83 4.20 5.22
CA PHE A 169 -6.60 3.59 6.30
C PHE A 169 -6.03 2.23 6.73
N GLU A 170 -5.92 1.29 5.80
CA GLU A 170 -5.51 -0.09 6.11
C GLU A 170 -4.00 -0.20 6.34
N GLY A 171 -3.20 0.53 5.58
CA GLY A 171 -1.74 0.52 5.71
C GLY A 171 -1.26 1.48 6.80
N ALA A 172 -1.30 2.79 6.56
CA ALA A 172 -0.70 3.76 7.46
C ALA A 172 -1.40 3.82 8.83
N VAL A 173 -2.74 4.00 8.90
CA VAL A 173 -3.46 4.03 10.18
C VAL A 173 -3.39 2.65 10.86
N GLY A 174 -3.50 1.55 10.10
CA GLY A 174 -3.40 0.20 10.63
C GLY A 174 -2.04 -0.10 11.31
N LEU A 175 -0.95 0.37 10.73
CA LEU A 175 0.41 0.23 11.31
C LEU A 175 0.64 1.19 12.48
N LEU A 176 0.25 2.46 12.31
CA LEU A 176 0.46 3.51 13.30
C LEU A 176 -0.43 3.34 14.55
N SER A 177 -1.52 2.58 14.48
CA SER A 177 -2.34 2.27 15.64
C SER A 177 -1.64 1.35 16.64
N ASN A 178 -0.54 0.70 16.25
CA ASN A 178 0.25 -0.14 17.13
C ASN A 178 1.29 0.70 17.88
N PRO A 179 1.37 0.64 19.23
CA PRO A 179 2.35 1.37 20.03
C PRO A 179 3.82 1.07 19.67
N VAL A 180 4.11 -0.13 19.16
CA VAL A 180 5.46 -0.53 18.70
C VAL A 180 5.97 0.38 17.56
N ASN A 181 5.06 1.00 16.80
CA ASN A 181 5.40 1.92 15.70
C ASN A 181 5.27 3.41 16.09
N ALA A 182 5.26 3.74 17.37
CA ALA A 182 5.07 5.12 17.83
C ALA A 182 6.22 6.06 17.39
N ASP A 183 7.44 5.55 17.28
CA ASP A 183 8.62 6.23 16.76
C ASP A 183 8.40 6.81 15.36
N LYS A 184 7.61 6.11 14.53
CA LYS A 184 7.31 6.50 13.13
C LYS A 184 6.37 7.69 13.00
N TYR A 185 5.76 8.18 14.10
CA TYR A 185 4.94 9.40 14.06
C TYR A 185 5.74 10.64 13.66
N SER A 186 7.00 10.71 14.05
CA SER A 186 7.91 11.81 13.69
C SER A 186 8.19 11.90 12.18
N MET A 187 8.05 10.78 11.45
CA MET A 187 8.27 10.70 10.00
C MET A 187 7.05 11.13 9.17
N LEU A 188 5.91 11.47 9.81
CA LEU A 188 4.68 11.82 9.10
C LEU A 188 4.77 13.23 8.51
N GLY A 189 5.11 13.30 7.23
CA GLY A 189 5.22 14.56 6.48
C GLY A 189 3.90 15.01 5.84
N ILE A 190 3.97 16.11 5.09
CA ILE A 190 2.84 16.75 4.41
C ILE A 190 2.08 15.79 3.46
N LEU A 191 2.77 14.81 2.89
CA LEU A 191 2.14 13.81 2.02
C LEU A 191 1.13 12.95 2.77
N PHE A 192 1.47 12.52 4.00
CA PHE A 192 0.53 11.78 4.85
C PHE A 192 -0.67 12.64 5.21
N THR A 193 -0.44 13.89 5.62
CA THR A 193 -1.52 14.83 5.97
C THR A 193 -2.51 15.02 4.82
N ARG A 194 -2.03 15.22 3.59
CA ARG A 194 -2.88 15.31 2.38
C ARG A 194 -3.71 14.06 2.17
N LYS A 195 -3.10 12.88 2.26
CA LYS A 195 -3.80 11.59 2.10
C LYS A 195 -4.82 11.36 3.21
N PHE A 196 -4.52 11.78 4.43
CA PHE A 196 -5.43 11.68 5.56
C PHE A 196 -6.65 12.58 5.38
N VAL A 197 -6.47 13.81 4.90
CA VAL A 197 -7.57 14.72 4.54
C VAL A 197 -8.46 14.08 3.44
N ILE A 198 -7.87 13.47 2.42
CA ILE A 198 -8.62 12.75 1.38
C ILE A 198 -9.42 11.59 1.99
N LEU A 199 -8.82 10.81 2.90
CA LEU A 199 -9.49 9.72 3.60
C LEU A 199 -10.71 10.24 4.37
N VAL A 200 -10.54 11.29 5.19
CA VAL A 200 -11.63 11.90 5.97
C VAL A 200 -12.74 12.42 5.05
N ALA A 201 -12.39 13.13 3.98
CA ALA A 201 -13.36 13.64 3.01
C ALA A 201 -14.17 12.49 2.36
N ILE A 202 -13.54 11.37 2.04
CA ILE A 202 -14.19 10.18 1.47
C ILE A 202 -15.09 9.50 2.51
N VAL A 203 -14.65 9.36 3.76
CA VAL A 203 -15.48 8.80 4.85
C VAL A 203 -16.74 9.63 5.04
N VAL A 204 -16.58 10.95 5.11
CA VAL A 204 -17.73 11.88 5.19
C VAL A 204 -18.64 11.75 3.97
N ALA A 205 -18.06 11.72 2.76
CA ALA A 205 -18.85 11.53 1.53
C ALA A 205 -19.61 10.21 1.53
N CYS A 206 -19.08 9.12 2.09
CA CYS A 206 -19.74 7.82 2.17
C CYS A 206 -20.93 7.81 3.14
N ILE A 207 -20.99 8.72 4.09
CA ILE A 207 -22.14 8.89 4.98
C ILE A 207 -23.36 9.44 4.18
N PHE A 208 -23.12 10.37 3.25
CA PHE A 208 -24.17 11.03 2.47
C PHE A 208 -24.46 10.36 1.13
N VAL A 209 -23.44 9.77 0.50
CA VAL A 209 -23.52 9.16 -0.84
C VAL A 209 -23.23 7.67 -0.76
N TYR A 210 -24.13 6.87 -1.33
CA TYR A 210 -23.95 5.41 -1.36
C TYR A 210 -22.70 5.04 -2.16
N ARG A 211 -21.71 4.41 -1.50
CA ARG A 211 -20.45 3.94 -2.07
C ARG A 211 -19.68 5.05 -2.82
N ALA A 212 -19.52 6.22 -2.21
CA ALA A 212 -18.89 7.40 -2.83
C ALA A 212 -17.52 7.11 -3.45
N PHE A 213 -16.62 6.43 -2.74
CA PHE A 213 -15.31 6.06 -3.27
C PHE A 213 -15.42 5.14 -4.50
N CYS A 214 -16.19 4.05 -4.39
CA CYS A 214 -16.39 3.10 -5.49
C CYS A 214 -17.03 3.72 -6.73
N ARG A 215 -17.85 4.76 -6.52
CA ARG A 215 -18.62 5.45 -7.55
C ARG A 215 -17.77 6.47 -8.31
N PHE A 216 -16.94 7.24 -7.59
CA PHE A 216 -16.29 8.42 -8.14
C PHE A 216 -14.78 8.27 -8.32
N LEU A 217 -14.11 7.53 -7.44
CA LEU A 217 -12.64 7.57 -7.33
C LEU A 217 -11.95 6.22 -7.56
N CYS A 218 -12.64 5.08 -7.39
CA CYS A 218 -12.00 3.77 -7.40
C CYS A 218 -11.59 3.30 -8.80
N PRO A 219 -10.27 3.25 -9.14
CA PRO A 219 -9.81 2.81 -10.46
C PRO A 219 -10.08 1.32 -10.72
N LEU A 220 -9.99 0.48 -9.67
CA LEU A 220 -10.31 -0.94 -9.80
C LEU A 220 -11.79 -1.16 -10.16
N GLY A 221 -12.68 -0.30 -9.61
CA GLY A 221 -14.08 -0.27 -10.00
C GLY A 221 -14.28 0.21 -11.45
N ALA A 222 -13.39 1.05 -11.98
CA ALA A 222 -13.39 1.42 -13.40
C ALA A 222 -12.98 0.24 -14.27
N ILE A 223 -11.87 -0.44 -13.95
CA ILE A 223 -11.39 -1.63 -14.67
C ILE A 223 -12.50 -2.68 -14.75
N TYR A 224 -13.04 -3.12 -13.62
CA TYR A 224 -14.11 -4.13 -13.62
C TYR A 224 -15.40 -3.62 -14.28
N GLY A 225 -15.62 -2.31 -14.32
CA GLY A 225 -16.73 -1.68 -15.03
C GLY A 225 -16.68 -1.91 -16.53
N LEU A 226 -15.49 -1.91 -17.13
CA LEU A 226 -15.32 -2.20 -18.56
C LEU A 226 -15.77 -3.61 -18.91
N PHE A 227 -15.60 -4.56 -18.00
CA PHE A 227 -15.99 -5.96 -18.17
C PHE A 227 -17.45 -6.26 -17.77
N ALA A 228 -18.18 -5.32 -17.17
CA ALA A 228 -19.52 -5.58 -16.60
C ALA A 228 -20.52 -6.19 -17.58
N LYS A 229 -20.43 -5.85 -18.89
CA LYS A 229 -21.31 -6.39 -19.93
C LYS A 229 -20.97 -7.83 -20.33
N VAL A 230 -19.66 -8.17 -20.34
CA VAL A 230 -19.14 -9.44 -20.82
C VAL A 230 -18.92 -10.45 -19.71
N ALA A 231 -18.92 -10.02 -18.45
CA ALA A 231 -18.71 -10.89 -17.30
C ALA A 231 -19.70 -12.07 -17.28
N VAL A 232 -19.15 -13.25 -17.02
CA VAL A 232 -19.92 -14.51 -16.97
C VAL A 232 -20.88 -14.51 -15.80
N ILE A 233 -20.43 -14.02 -14.62
CA ILE A 233 -21.21 -14.01 -13.38
C ILE A 233 -21.75 -12.61 -13.12
N GLY A 234 -23.08 -12.50 -12.95
CA GLY A 234 -23.72 -11.24 -12.63
C GLY A 234 -25.24 -11.24 -12.76
N VAL A 235 -25.82 -10.08 -12.48
CA VAL A 235 -27.25 -9.86 -12.66
C VAL A 235 -27.54 -9.61 -14.14
N LYS A 236 -28.41 -10.40 -14.72
CA LYS A 236 -28.82 -10.33 -16.13
C LYS A 236 -30.33 -10.12 -16.21
N VAL A 237 -30.75 -9.47 -17.30
CA VAL A 237 -32.16 -9.21 -17.61
C VAL A 237 -32.60 -10.12 -18.75
N ASP A 238 -33.76 -10.72 -18.58
CA ASP A 238 -34.46 -11.43 -19.63
C ASP A 238 -35.27 -10.41 -20.44
N VAL A 239 -34.75 -10.04 -21.59
CA VAL A 239 -35.32 -8.98 -22.43
C VAL A 239 -36.76 -9.28 -22.85
N PRO A 240 -37.14 -10.49 -23.28
CA PRO A 240 -38.50 -10.85 -23.64
C PRO A 240 -39.54 -10.68 -22.50
N LYS A 241 -39.10 -10.86 -21.23
CA LYS A 241 -39.96 -10.70 -20.05
C LYS A 241 -39.95 -9.28 -19.47
N CYS A 242 -39.05 -8.42 -19.96
CA CYS A 242 -38.89 -7.05 -19.45
C CYS A 242 -39.91 -6.11 -20.09
N THR A 243 -40.73 -5.48 -19.27
CA THR A 243 -41.73 -4.45 -19.70
C THR A 243 -41.13 -3.04 -19.72
N ASP A 244 -39.85 -2.87 -19.49
CA ASP A 244 -39.12 -1.59 -19.41
C ASP A 244 -39.75 -0.55 -18.44
N CYS A 245 -40.37 -1.02 -17.35
CA CYS A 245 -41.08 -0.18 -16.38
C CYS A 245 -40.16 0.71 -15.52
N GLY A 246 -38.83 0.61 -15.64
CA GLY A 246 -37.84 1.45 -14.95
C GLY A 246 -37.71 1.26 -13.44
N ARG A 247 -38.53 0.41 -12.77
CA ARG A 247 -38.53 0.23 -11.30
C ARG A 247 -37.16 -0.21 -10.76
N CYS A 248 -36.45 -1.10 -11.45
CA CYS A 248 -35.13 -1.59 -11.08
C CYS A 248 -34.08 -0.47 -11.09
N VAL A 249 -34.12 0.43 -12.06
CA VAL A 249 -33.24 1.60 -12.17
C VAL A 249 -33.60 2.64 -11.12
N GLY A 250 -34.90 2.90 -10.90
CA GLY A 250 -35.38 3.84 -9.88
C GLY A 250 -34.94 3.45 -8.46
N HIS A 251 -35.03 2.16 -8.13
CA HIS A 251 -34.65 1.63 -6.81
C HIS A 251 -33.13 1.52 -6.62
N CYS A 252 -32.37 1.36 -7.68
CA CYS A 252 -30.91 1.18 -7.59
C CYS A 252 -30.25 2.38 -6.94
N LYS A 253 -29.37 2.14 -5.95
CA LYS A 253 -28.62 3.19 -5.24
C LYS A 253 -27.40 3.68 -6.05
N MET A 254 -27.00 2.92 -7.09
CA MET A 254 -25.94 3.30 -8.03
C MET A 254 -26.51 4.09 -9.23
N ASP A 255 -25.63 4.82 -9.97
CA ASP A 255 -26.03 5.60 -11.15
C ASP A 255 -26.18 4.76 -12.43
N VAL A 256 -26.89 3.62 -12.32
CA VAL A 256 -27.12 2.73 -13.46
C VAL A 256 -28.13 3.32 -14.44
N LYS A 257 -27.87 3.15 -15.73
CA LYS A 257 -28.86 3.40 -16.81
C LYS A 257 -29.71 2.17 -17.09
N ARG A 258 -29.10 0.99 -16.98
CA ARG A 258 -29.72 -0.34 -17.15
C ARG A 258 -29.12 -1.31 -16.17
N VAL A 259 -29.85 -2.34 -15.79
CA VAL A 259 -29.31 -3.44 -15.00
C VAL A 259 -28.17 -4.11 -15.78
N GLY A 260 -27.02 -4.31 -15.12
CA GLY A 260 -25.84 -4.90 -15.74
C GLY A 260 -24.98 -3.91 -16.55
N ASP A 261 -25.21 -2.60 -16.49
CA ASP A 261 -24.31 -1.61 -17.09
C ASP A 261 -22.98 -1.48 -16.30
N HIS A 262 -22.08 -0.63 -16.80
CA HIS A 262 -20.74 -0.44 -16.23
C HIS A 262 -20.76 0.10 -14.79
N GLU A 263 -21.86 0.70 -14.30
CA GLU A 263 -22.02 1.14 -12.92
C GLU A 263 -22.70 0.08 -12.02
N CYS A 264 -23.22 -1.00 -12.60
CA CYS A 264 -23.91 -2.04 -11.84
C CYS A 264 -22.92 -2.90 -11.05
N ILE A 265 -23.03 -2.92 -9.72
CA ILE A 265 -22.23 -3.76 -8.81
C ILE A 265 -22.81 -5.17 -8.61
N HIS A 266 -23.80 -5.54 -9.38
CA HIS A 266 -24.48 -6.83 -9.35
C HIS A 266 -24.98 -7.27 -7.96
N CYS A 267 -25.41 -6.32 -7.10
CA CYS A 267 -25.85 -6.61 -5.72
C CYS A 267 -27.12 -7.47 -5.62
N GLY A 268 -27.93 -7.53 -6.67
CA GLY A 268 -29.15 -8.34 -6.73
C GLY A 268 -30.41 -7.67 -6.14
N GLU A 269 -30.34 -6.49 -5.52
CA GLU A 269 -31.50 -5.82 -4.90
C GLU A 269 -32.66 -5.54 -5.89
N CYS A 270 -32.36 -5.46 -7.19
CA CYS A 270 -33.36 -5.26 -8.25
C CYS A 270 -34.16 -6.54 -8.61
N ILE A 271 -33.70 -7.71 -8.21
CA ILE A 271 -34.35 -9.00 -8.53
C ILE A 271 -35.75 -9.07 -7.85
N ASP A 272 -35.79 -8.72 -6.56
CA ASP A 272 -37.01 -8.81 -5.76
C ASP A 272 -38.05 -7.76 -6.14
N ILE A 273 -37.64 -6.65 -6.76
CA ILE A 273 -38.52 -5.53 -7.12
C ILE A 273 -39.11 -5.68 -8.52
N CYS A 274 -38.54 -6.58 -9.34
CA CYS A 274 -38.99 -6.76 -10.71
C CYS A 274 -40.43 -7.39 -10.75
N PRO A 275 -41.46 -6.67 -11.23
CA PRO A 275 -42.81 -7.18 -11.22
C PRO A 275 -43.02 -8.36 -12.18
N THR A 276 -42.28 -8.36 -13.31
CA THR A 276 -42.35 -9.41 -14.31
C THR A 276 -41.33 -10.53 -14.06
N LYS A 277 -40.58 -10.46 -12.94
CA LYS A 277 -39.53 -11.43 -12.61
C LYS A 277 -38.49 -11.65 -13.75
N ALA A 278 -38.22 -10.60 -14.53
CA ALA A 278 -37.33 -10.65 -15.66
C ALA A 278 -35.83 -10.57 -15.27
N ILE A 279 -35.51 -10.38 -13.98
CA ILE A 279 -34.13 -10.18 -13.52
C ILE A 279 -33.70 -11.38 -12.69
N SER A 280 -32.51 -11.90 -12.98
CA SER A 280 -31.91 -13.03 -12.25
C SER A 280 -30.40 -12.87 -12.12
N PHE A 281 -29.81 -13.45 -11.07
CA PHE A 281 -28.37 -13.58 -10.91
C PHE A 281 -27.91 -14.89 -11.54
N ARG A 282 -27.00 -14.80 -12.51
CA ARG A 282 -26.60 -15.94 -13.34
C ARG A 282 -25.08 -16.13 -13.37
N ALA A 283 -24.68 -17.38 -13.62
CA ALA A 283 -23.35 -17.77 -14.02
C ALA A 283 -23.44 -18.44 -15.40
N GLY A 284 -23.20 -17.69 -16.45
CA GLY A 284 -23.45 -18.15 -17.82
C GLY A 284 -24.93 -18.52 -18.04
N LYS A 285 -25.20 -19.78 -18.33
CA LYS A 285 -26.56 -20.34 -18.52
C LYS A 285 -27.28 -20.67 -17.19
N TYR A 286 -26.55 -20.80 -16.09
CA TYR A 286 -27.11 -21.22 -14.81
C TYR A 286 -27.65 -20.06 -14.00
N VAL A 287 -28.89 -20.20 -13.48
CA VAL A 287 -29.52 -19.24 -12.57
C VAL A 287 -29.10 -19.58 -11.14
N LEU A 288 -28.36 -18.67 -10.50
CA LEU A 288 -27.91 -18.81 -9.11
C LEU A 288 -28.94 -18.26 -8.11
N HIS A 289 -29.66 -17.20 -8.50
CA HIS A 289 -30.69 -16.59 -7.67
C HIS A 289 -31.71 -15.83 -8.54
N GLY A 290 -32.99 -15.97 -8.22
CA GLY A 290 -34.09 -15.35 -8.93
C GLY A 290 -34.92 -16.36 -9.73
N PRO A 291 -35.88 -15.89 -10.54
CA PRO A 291 -36.75 -16.73 -11.33
C PRO A 291 -35.99 -17.51 -12.40
N GLN A 292 -36.36 -18.77 -12.58
CA GLN A 292 -35.82 -19.60 -13.67
C GLN A 292 -36.40 -19.16 -15.01
N ILE A 293 -35.56 -19.13 -16.03
CA ILE A 293 -35.96 -18.94 -17.42
C ILE A 293 -36.01 -20.32 -18.03
N ASP A 294 -37.22 -20.70 -18.41
CA ASP A 294 -37.64 -21.87 -19.18
C ASP A 294 -36.89 -23.22 -19.01
N ALA A 295 -37.68 -24.17 -18.52
CA ALA A 295 -37.63 -25.62 -18.81
C ALA A 295 -36.34 -26.38 -18.50
N ALA A 296 -35.91 -26.42 -17.28
CA ALA A 296 -35.39 -27.64 -16.66
C ALA A 296 -36.13 -27.82 -15.32
N PRO A 297 -36.61 -29.03 -14.98
CA PRO A 297 -37.28 -29.28 -13.72
C PRO A 297 -36.34 -28.87 -12.59
N ALA A 298 -36.86 -28.01 -11.68
CA ALA A 298 -36.11 -27.49 -10.56
C ALA A 298 -35.50 -28.64 -9.75
N PRO A 299 -34.19 -28.69 -9.50
CA PRO A 299 -33.66 -29.57 -8.49
C PRO A 299 -34.34 -29.17 -7.15
N GLU A 300 -34.86 -30.15 -6.48
CA GLU A 300 -35.68 -30.08 -5.26
C GLU A 300 -35.10 -29.03 -4.28
N GLN A 301 -35.86 -28.00 -3.94
CA GLN A 301 -35.42 -26.90 -3.08
C GLN A 301 -34.81 -27.37 -1.74
N LYS A 302 -35.16 -28.55 -1.26
CA LYS A 302 -34.56 -29.22 -0.10
C LYS A 302 -33.09 -29.57 -0.31
N LYS A 303 -32.69 -30.03 -1.51
CA LYS A 303 -31.32 -30.44 -1.85
C LYS A 303 -30.38 -29.21 -1.93
N VAL A 304 -30.87 -28.12 -2.51
CA VAL A 304 -30.13 -26.85 -2.61
C VAL A 304 -29.89 -26.23 -1.22
N ARG A 305 -30.91 -26.30 -0.33
CA ARG A 305 -30.79 -25.73 1.04
C ARG A 305 -29.81 -26.54 1.92
N ARG A 306 -29.73 -27.86 1.74
CA ARG A 306 -28.77 -28.74 2.42
C ARG A 306 -27.34 -28.50 1.93
N ASN A 307 -27.14 -28.42 0.62
CA ASN A 307 -25.82 -28.15 0.04
C ASN A 307 -25.27 -26.77 0.46
N ARG A 308 -26.15 -25.78 0.65
CA ARG A 308 -25.77 -24.44 1.08
C ARG A 308 -25.30 -24.37 2.54
N ARG A 309 -25.83 -25.20 3.43
CA ARG A 309 -25.32 -25.34 4.81
C ARG A 309 -23.89 -25.91 4.81
N TRP A 310 -23.67 -26.97 4.06
CA TRP A 310 -22.33 -27.57 3.91
C TRP A 310 -21.33 -26.61 3.29
N ALA A 311 -21.73 -25.81 2.30
CA ALA A 311 -20.86 -24.79 1.73
C ALA A 311 -20.43 -23.72 2.74
N TRP A 312 -21.32 -23.29 3.65
CA TRP A 312 -20.96 -22.38 4.72
C TRP A 312 -20.07 -23.04 5.78
N ILE A 313 -20.29 -24.29 6.12
CA ILE A 313 -19.44 -25.07 7.05
C ILE A 313 -18.03 -25.19 6.44
N ALA A 314 -17.91 -25.58 5.18
CA ALA A 314 -16.65 -25.65 4.48
C ALA A 314 -15.93 -24.29 4.42
N ALA A 315 -16.65 -23.20 4.15
CA ALA A 315 -16.12 -21.84 4.15
C ALA A 315 -15.61 -21.44 5.54
N LEU A 316 -16.33 -21.75 6.61
CA LEU A 316 -15.89 -21.48 7.99
C LEU A 316 -14.65 -22.29 8.38
N ILE A 317 -14.58 -23.56 7.97
CA ILE A 317 -13.38 -24.41 8.19
C ILE A 317 -12.19 -23.81 7.45
N LEU A 318 -12.36 -23.39 6.20
CA LEU A 318 -11.31 -22.76 5.40
C LEU A 318 -10.85 -21.42 6.04
N LEU A 319 -11.77 -20.60 6.53
CA LEU A 319 -11.42 -19.37 7.24
C LEU A 319 -10.67 -19.66 8.55
N ALA A 320 -11.14 -20.63 9.34
CA ALA A 320 -10.46 -21.04 10.56
C ALA A 320 -9.06 -21.58 10.26
N GLY A 321 -8.93 -22.42 9.24
CA GLY A 321 -7.63 -22.92 8.77
C GLY A 321 -6.69 -21.80 8.31
N ALA A 322 -7.21 -20.82 7.58
CA ALA A 322 -6.42 -19.66 7.16
C ALA A 322 -5.98 -18.81 8.36
N LEU A 323 -6.90 -18.53 9.30
CA LEU A 323 -6.56 -17.81 10.52
C LEU A 323 -5.48 -18.52 11.33
N VAL A 324 -5.56 -19.84 11.47
CA VAL A 324 -4.50 -20.62 12.15
C VAL A 324 -3.21 -20.53 11.35
N PHE A 325 -3.22 -20.86 10.07
CA PHE A 325 -2.03 -20.92 9.21
C PHE A 325 -1.26 -19.60 9.17
N PHE A 326 -1.94 -18.46 8.99
CA PHE A 326 -1.28 -17.16 8.91
C PHE A 326 -0.86 -16.57 10.27
N ASN A 327 -1.28 -17.17 11.38
CA ASN A 327 -0.90 -16.72 12.73
C ASN A 327 -0.08 -17.75 13.52
N LEU A 328 0.19 -18.95 12.94
CA LEU A 328 1.20 -19.83 13.50
C LEU A 328 2.54 -19.09 13.57
N PRO A 329 3.35 -19.33 14.62
CA PRO A 329 4.72 -18.87 14.62
C PRO A 329 5.43 -19.55 13.43
N THR A 330 5.55 -18.84 12.33
CA THR A 330 6.51 -19.20 11.30
C THR A 330 7.86 -18.82 11.90
N GLU A 331 8.70 -19.79 12.17
CA GLU A 331 10.13 -19.52 12.21
C GLU A 331 10.45 -18.75 10.93
N PRO A 332 11.22 -17.63 11.01
CA PRO A 332 11.65 -16.96 9.80
C PRO A 332 12.20 -18.06 8.89
N ALA A 333 11.70 -18.10 7.64
CA ALA A 333 12.28 -18.99 6.65
C ALA A 333 13.75 -18.60 6.59
N GLN A 334 14.59 -19.37 7.22
CA GLN A 334 15.99 -19.39 6.95
C GLN A 334 16.07 -20.00 5.56
N ASP A 335 16.27 -19.14 4.55
CA ASP A 335 16.89 -19.63 3.35
C ASP A 335 18.11 -20.42 3.80
N PRO A 336 18.37 -21.64 3.31
CA PRO A 336 19.55 -22.38 3.67
C PRO A 336 20.76 -21.61 3.10
N VAL A 337 21.19 -20.61 3.84
CA VAL A 337 22.54 -20.06 3.67
C VAL A 337 23.44 -21.24 4.05
N PRO A 338 24.39 -21.67 3.21
CA PRO A 338 25.34 -22.68 3.63
C PRO A 338 25.97 -22.15 4.93
N GLU A 339 25.82 -22.94 6.00
CA GLU A 339 26.42 -22.62 7.31
C GLU A 339 27.95 -22.57 7.15
N THR A 340 28.44 -21.41 6.79
CA THR A 340 29.85 -21.10 6.89
C THR A 340 30.05 -20.66 8.33
N VAL A 341 30.51 -21.55 9.16
CA VAL A 341 30.86 -21.24 10.55
C VAL A 341 32.27 -20.65 10.52
N VAL A 342 32.39 -19.40 10.90
CA VAL A 342 33.68 -18.70 11.07
C VAL A 342 33.82 -18.44 12.57
N ASN A 343 34.86 -18.95 13.19
CA ASN A 343 35.14 -18.80 14.63
C ASN A 343 33.98 -19.25 15.56
N ASP A 344 33.35 -20.39 15.29
CA ASP A 344 32.22 -20.95 16.04
C ASP A 344 30.93 -20.09 16.09
N LEU A 345 30.88 -18.96 15.37
CA LEU A 345 29.70 -18.10 15.25
C LEU A 345 29.04 -18.26 13.87
N PRO A 346 27.70 -18.26 13.79
CA PRO A 346 26.98 -18.32 12.53
C PRO A 346 27.16 -17.01 11.74
N VAL A 347 27.31 -17.12 10.43
CA VAL A 347 27.28 -15.98 9.52
C VAL A 347 25.82 -15.55 9.30
N GLY A 348 25.53 -14.27 9.45
CA GLY A 348 24.16 -13.77 9.27
C GLY A 348 24.02 -12.28 9.51
N LYS A 349 22.77 -11.85 9.63
CA LYS A 349 22.39 -10.43 9.67
C LYS A 349 22.05 -9.89 11.07
N GLU A 350 22.00 -10.74 12.07
CA GLU A 350 21.59 -10.34 13.42
C GLU A 350 22.80 -9.92 14.27
N VAL A 351 22.54 -9.09 15.26
CA VAL A 351 23.58 -8.69 16.22
C VAL A 351 24.09 -9.93 16.94
N GLY A 352 25.42 -10.08 17.01
CA GLY A 352 26.11 -11.24 17.56
C GLY A 352 26.51 -12.31 16.54
N MET A 353 26.11 -12.16 15.27
CA MET A 353 26.54 -13.04 14.17
C MET A 353 27.73 -12.44 13.43
N VAL A 354 28.49 -13.28 12.74
CA VAL A 354 29.54 -12.83 11.82
C VAL A 354 28.88 -12.20 10.59
N ALA A 355 29.32 -11.01 10.21
CA ALA A 355 28.79 -10.30 9.05
C ALA A 355 29.06 -11.10 7.75
N PRO A 356 28.08 -11.21 6.84
CA PRO A 356 28.31 -11.79 5.53
C PRO A 356 29.33 -10.95 4.75
N ASP A 357 30.32 -11.61 4.13
CA ASP A 357 31.30 -10.94 3.31
C ASP A 357 30.68 -10.44 2.00
N PHE A 358 31.16 -9.30 1.51
CA PHE A 358 30.69 -8.71 0.26
C PHE A 358 31.80 -7.85 -0.39
N THR A 359 31.69 -7.70 -1.70
CA THR A 359 32.51 -6.78 -2.50
C THR A 359 31.60 -5.88 -3.33
N VAL A 360 31.85 -4.57 -3.28
CA VAL A 360 31.08 -3.56 -4.01
C VAL A 360 32.01 -2.55 -4.70
N PRO A 361 31.69 -2.09 -5.92
CA PRO A 361 32.43 -1.03 -6.59
C PRO A 361 32.28 0.31 -5.86
N VAL A 362 33.40 1.06 -5.76
CA VAL A 362 33.46 2.39 -5.12
C VAL A 362 33.44 3.47 -6.19
N TYR A 363 32.65 4.53 -5.96
CA TYR A 363 32.64 5.72 -6.80
C TYR A 363 34.04 6.39 -6.77
N GLY A 364 34.56 6.72 -7.96
CA GLY A 364 35.94 7.22 -8.09
C GLY A 364 36.97 6.14 -8.39
N GLY A 365 36.56 4.88 -8.38
CA GLY A 365 37.38 3.72 -8.78
C GLY A 365 37.81 2.83 -7.61
N GLY A 366 38.04 1.57 -7.91
CA GLY A 366 38.33 0.52 -6.92
C GLY A 366 37.11 -0.23 -6.44
N GLU A 367 37.35 -1.17 -5.54
CA GLU A 367 36.33 -2.02 -4.90
C GLU A 367 36.51 -1.96 -3.38
N PHE A 368 35.41 -2.14 -2.65
CA PHE A 368 35.43 -2.31 -1.21
C PHE A 368 35.01 -3.75 -0.89
N THR A 369 35.90 -4.48 -0.21
CA THR A 369 35.68 -5.85 0.25
C THR A 369 35.69 -5.88 1.78
N LEU A 370 34.64 -6.37 2.43
CA LEU A 370 34.53 -6.35 3.89
C LEU A 370 35.68 -7.14 4.56
N SER A 371 36.01 -8.31 4.04
CA SER A 371 37.07 -9.18 4.58
C SER A 371 38.48 -8.58 4.57
N GLU A 372 38.73 -7.59 3.71
CA GLU A 372 40.04 -6.88 3.67
C GLU A 372 40.22 -5.91 4.86
N HIS A 373 39.15 -5.63 5.59
CA HIS A 373 39.15 -4.71 6.72
C HIS A 373 39.06 -5.42 8.09
N GLN A 374 39.34 -6.72 8.13
CA GLN A 374 39.41 -7.46 9.40
C GLN A 374 40.44 -6.82 10.36
N GLY A 375 40.12 -6.80 11.64
CA GLY A 375 40.93 -6.15 12.66
C GLY A 375 40.57 -4.68 12.92
N LYS A 376 39.70 -4.09 12.09
CA LYS A 376 39.17 -2.74 12.30
C LYS A 376 37.64 -2.79 12.53
N THR A 377 37.12 -1.77 13.19
CA THR A 377 35.66 -1.59 13.23
C THR A 377 35.18 -1.09 11.87
N VAL A 378 34.18 -1.74 11.28
CA VAL A 378 33.58 -1.33 10.01
C VAL A 378 32.17 -0.82 10.24
N ILE A 379 31.85 0.34 9.67
CA ILE A 379 30.48 0.90 9.65
C ILE A 379 29.99 0.91 8.21
N VAL A 380 28.88 0.20 7.97
CA VAL A 380 28.19 0.17 6.69
C VAL A 380 26.91 0.98 6.82
N ASN A 381 26.73 1.97 5.95
CA ASN A 381 25.52 2.78 5.88
C ASN A 381 24.85 2.58 4.51
N PHE A 382 23.62 2.07 4.50
CA PHE A 382 22.83 1.98 3.27
C PHE A 382 21.98 3.24 3.12
N TRP A 383 22.11 3.91 1.98
CA TRP A 383 21.50 5.20 1.70
C TRP A 383 20.99 5.32 0.25
N ALA A 384 20.27 6.42 -0.04
CA ALA A 384 19.87 6.79 -1.40
C ALA A 384 19.74 8.31 -1.55
N THR A 385 19.91 8.85 -2.75
CA THR A 385 19.86 10.31 -3.01
C THR A 385 18.52 10.94 -2.72
N TRP A 386 17.41 10.21 -2.94
CA TRP A 386 16.04 10.65 -2.64
C TRP A 386 15.64 10.50 -1.16
N CYS A 387 16.46 9.84 -0.37
CA CYS A 387 16.21 9.61 1.06
C CYS A 387 16.67 10.83 1.87
N THR A 388 15.79 11.78 2.13
CA THR A 388 16.13 13.00 2.88
C THR A 388 16.79 12.73 4.25
N PRO A 389 16.32 11.78 5.09
CA PRO A 389 17.02 11.48 6.34
C PRO A 389 18.40 10.88 6.11
N CYS A 390 18.61 10.10 5.03
CA CYS A 390 19.95 9.58 4.68
C CYS A 390 20.91 10.73 4.38
N CYS A 391 20.51 11.65 3.50
CA CYS A 391 21.34 12.80 3.12
C CYS A 391 21.66 13.71 4.31
N GLN A 392 20.81 13.76 5.32
CA GLN A 392 21.04 14.55 6.55
C GLN A 392 22.06 13.91 7.50
N GLU A 393 22.24 12.60 7.46
CA GLU A 393 23.19 11.90 8.33
C GLU A 393 24.58 11.71 7.71
N LEU A 394 24.72 11.74 6.37
CA LEU A 394 26.01 11.58 5.69
C LEU A 394 27.12 12.48 6.26
N PRO A 395 26.89 13.77 6.58
CA PRO A 395 27.89 14.62 7.22
C PRO A 395 28.39 14.08 8.56
N HIS A 396 27.57 13.35 9.32
CA HIS A 396 27.97 12.77 10.61
C HIS A 396 28.92 11.60 10.44
N PHE A 397 28.76 10.82 9.37
CA PHE A 397 29.70 9.74 9.02
C PHE A 397 31.03 10.30 8.53
N ASP A 398 30.99 11.35 7.73
CA ASP A 398 32.18 12.03 7.23
C ASP A 398 32.97 12.67 8.38
N GLU A 399 32.29 13.34 9.32
CA GLU A 399 32.90 13.89 10.53
C GLU A 399 33.50 12.79 11.43
N LEU A 400 32.80 11.63 11.57
CA LEU A 400 33.33 10.51 12.34
C LEU A 400 34.60 9.93 11.68
N LEU A 401 34.59 9.81 10.35
CA LEU A 401 35.75 9.34 9.60
C LEU A 401 36.93 10.28 9.73
N ALA A 402 36.71 11.59 9.65
CA ALA A 402 37.76 12.61 9.84
C ALA A 402 38.37 12.57 11.25
N ASN A 403 37.58 12.28 12.28
CA ASN A 403 38.05 12.26 13.66
C ASN A 403 38.62 10.91 14.10
N HIS A 404 38.22 9.80 13.49
CA HIS A 404 38.53 8.43 13.92
C HIS A 404 38.98 7.51 12.77
N GLY A 405 39.42 8.05 11.63
CA GLY A 405 39.75 7.27 10.43
C GLY A 405 40.84 6.22 10.60
N ASP A 406 41.72 6.37 11.61
CA ASP A 406 42.71 5.35 11.93
C ASP A 406 42.09 4.08 12.58
N GLU A 407 40.94 4.23 13.24
CA GLU A 407 40.30 3.23 14.09
C GLU A 407 39.03 2.62 13.46
N VAL A 408 38.43 3.31 12.51
CA VAL A 408 37.17 2.91 11.87
C VAL A 408 37.26 3.00 10.36
N VAL A 409 36.64 2.06 9.70
CA VAL A 409 36.39 2.09 8.25
C VAL A 409 34.91 2.32 8.04
N ILE A 410 34.56 3.31 7.23
CA ILE A 410 33.14 3.62 6.96
C ILE A 410 32.93 3.52 5.45
N VAL A 411 31.84 2.90 5.04
CA VAL A 411 31.40 2.84 3.64
C VAL A 411 29.93 3.19 3.54
N ALA A 412 29.58 4.14 2.69
CA ALA A 412 28.20 4.49 2.37
C ALA A 412 27.79 3.79 1.08
N ILE A 413 26.96 2.76 1.18
CA ILE A 413 26.52 1.95 0.05
C ILE A 413 25.18 2.49 -0.46
N HIS A 414 25.18 2.97 -1.69
CA HIS A 414 23.96 3.31 -2.39
C HIS A 414 23.25 2.04 -2.82
N SER A 415 22.08 1.79 -2.25
CA SER A 415 21.36 0.53 -2.42
C SER A 415 20.10 0.72 -3.25
N GLU A 416 20.24 1.11 -4.51
CA GLU A 416 19.10 1.14 -5.42
C GLU A 416 19.44 0.59 -6.80
N LEU A 417 18.52 -0.27 -7.26
CA LEU A 417 18.44 -0.78 -8.64
C LEU A 417 18.07 0.31 -9.68
N VAL A 418 17.90 1.55 -9.25
CA VAL A 418 17.54 2.68 -10.11
C VAL A 418 18.73 3.59 -10.21
N THR A 419 19.14 3.87 -11.43
CA THR A 419 20.21 4.81 -11.75
C THR A 419 19.82 6.24 -11.33
N ASP A 420 19.96 6.53 -10.05
CA ASP A 420 20.04 7.89 -9.56
C ASP A 420 21.34 8.52 -10.09
N ASP A 421 21.33 9.80 -10.33
CA ASP A 421 22.55 10.55 -10.62
C ASP A 421 23.35 10.75 -9.31
N VAL A 422 23.92 9.66 -8.82
CA VAL A 422 24.72 9.66 -7.58
C VAL A 422 25.97 10.49 -7.76
N GLU A 423 26.61 10.41 -8.94
CA GLU A 423 27.78 11.23 -9.26
C GLU A 423 27.42 12.72 -9.25
N GLY A 424 26.31 13.10 -9.89
CA GLY A 424 25.82 14.48 -9.86
C GLY A 424 25.48 14.96 -8.45
N TYR A 425 24.92 14.09 -7.61
CA TYR A 425 24.65 14.41 -6.21
C TYR A 425 25.97 14.62 -5.43
N LEU A 426 26.90 13.69 -5.52
CA LEU A 426 28.16 13.74 -4.78
C LEU A 426 29.07 14.89 -5.24
N SER A 427 29.02 15.30 -6.50
CA SER A 427 29.81 16.44 -7.02
C SER A 427 29.51 17.78 -6.36
N GLY A 428 28.37 17.88 -5.67
CA GLY A 428 27.98 19.06 -4.88
C GLY A 428 28.59 19.12 -3.48
N PHE A 429 29.32 18.07 -3.04
CA PHE A 429 29.83 17.92 -1.68
C PHE A 429 31.29 17.47 -1.71
N ASP A 430 32.07 17.89 -0.72
CA ASP A 430 33.49 17.49 -0.54
C ASP A 430 33.59 16.45 0.59
N TYR A 431 32.95 15.29 0.40
CA TYR A 431 33.03 14.19 1.36
C TYR A 431 34.32 13.38 1.19
N GLN A 432 34.96 13.01 2.28
CA GLN A 432 36.04 12.02 2.34
C GLN A 432 35.52 10.59 2.50
N LEU A 433 34.24 10.44 2.77
CA LEU A 433 33.54 9.17 2.95
C LEU A 433 33.53 8.37 1.64
N PRO A 434 33.99 7.10 1.64
CA PRO A 434 33.87 6.22 0.48
C PRO A 434 32.39 5.92 0.17
N PHE A 435 31.99 6.17 -1.07
CA PHE A 435 30.65 5.83 -1.57
C PHE A 435 30.75 4.64 -2.50
N ALA A 436 29.93 3.62 -2.27
CA ALA A 436 29.88 2.40 -3.07
C ALA A 436 28.47 2.14 -3.62
N LEU A 437 28.38 1.24 -4.59
CA LEU A 437 27.12 0.93 -5.27
C LEU A 437 26.80 -0.57 -5.13
N ASP A 438 25.63 -0.89 -4.56
CA ASP A 438 25.03 -2.23 -4.58
C ASP A 438 24.05 -2.33 -5.74
N GLU A 439 24.56 -2.63 -6.95
CA GLU A 439 23.78 -2.65 -8.19
C GLU A 439 22.67 -3.72 -8.19
N THR A 440 22.89 -4.82 -7.49
CA THR A 440 21.96 -5.96 -7.47
C THR A 440 21.00 -5.91 -6.29
N GLY A 441 21.33 -5.15 -5.24
CA GLY A 441 20.62 -5.15 -3.96
C GLY A 441 20.88 -6.41 -3.12
N ASP A 442 21.90 -7.20 -3.50
CA ASP A 442 22.22 -8.43 -2.79
C ASP A 442 22.89 -8.13 -1.45
N VAL A 443 23.71 -7.08 -1.39
CA VAL A 443 24.44 -6.71 -0.17
C VAL A 443 23.45 -6.23 0.90
N ILE A 444 22.56 -5.28 0.58
CA ILE A 444 21.55 -4.83 1.53
C ILE A 444 20.63 -5.97 1.98
N THR A 445 20.32 -6.90 1.07
CA THR A 445 19.47 -8.06 1.37
C THR A 445 20.16 -9.02 2.34
N SER A 446 21.47 -9.25 2.20
CA SER A 446 22.26 -10.12 3.09
C SER A 446 22.28 -9.61 4.54
N PHE A 447 22.19 -8.29 4.73
CA PHE A 447 22.06 -7.65 6.06
C PHE A 447 20.60 -7.48 6.52
N GLY A 448 19.64 -8.13 5.86
CA GLY A 448 18.23 -8.07 6.20
C GLY A 448 17.59 -6.73 5.89
N GLY A 449 18.23 -5.93 5.07
CA GLY A 449 17.74 -4.65 4.61
C GLY A 449 16.50 -4.80 3.74
N SER A 450 15.68 -3.80 3.82
CA SER A 450 14.46 -3.66 3.05
C SER A 450 14.49 -2.30 2.34
N THR A 451 13.41 -1.96 1.69
CA THR A 451 13.19 -0.64 1.09
C THR A 451 13.12 0.53 2.10
N MET A 452 13.42 0.30 3.38
CA MET A 452 13.45 1.34 4.41
C MET A 452 14.89 1.78 4.66
N LEU A 453 15.20 3.02 4.28
CA LEU A 453 16.48 3.68 4.46
C LEU A 453 16.31 4.89 5.41
N PRO A 454 17.39 5.31 6.08
CA PRO A 454 18.72 4.70 6.12
C PRO A 454 18.80 3.44 6.99
N GLN A 455 19.80 2.57 6.73
CA GLN A 455 20.13 1.46 7.60
C GLN A 455 21.62 1.52 7.94
N THR A 456 21.95 1.45 9.22
CA THR A 456 23.34 1.49 9.70
C THR A 456 23.70 0.18 10.38
N ILE A 457 24.85 -0.38 10.01
CA ILE A 457 25.40 -1.61 10.56
C ILE A 457 26.78 -1.30 11.10
N VAL A 458 27.07 -1.78 12.30
CA VAL A 458 28.41 -1.68 12.90
C VAL A 458 28.94 -3.08 13.15
N ILE A 459 30.13 -3.34 12.63
CA ILE A 459 30.84 -4.62 12.68
C ILE A 459 32.13 -4.38 13.47
N ASN A 460 32.40 -5.19 14.47
CA ASN A 460 33.62 -5.06 15.28
C ASN A 460 34.85 -5.63 14.56
N SER A 461 36.02 -5.54 15.20
CA SER A 461 37.29 -6.06 14.68
C SER A 461 37.31 -7.57 14.40
N ASP A 462 36.44 -8.33 15.06
CA ASP A 462 36.31 -9.78 14.89
C ASP A 462 35.35 -10.16 13.75
N GLY A 463 34.81 -9.18 13.04
CA GLY A 463 33.82 -9.38 11.97
C GLY A 463 32.40 -9.63 12.47
N VAL A 464 32.11 -9.41 13.77
CA VAL A 464 30.80 -9.65 14.39
C VAL A 464 29.96 -8.37 14.35
N ILE A 465 28.70 -8.51 13.96
CA ILE A 465 27.73 -7.39 13.96
C ILE A 465 27.40 -7.01 15.40
N THR A 466 27.68 -5.78 15.78
CA THR A 466 27.36 -5.22 17.11
C THR A 466 26.13 -4.31 17.08
N TYR A 467 25.76 -3.80 15.90
CA TYR A 467 24.58 -2.98 15.69
C TYR A 467 24.05 -3.19 14.27
N ASN A 468 22.73 -3.30 14.10
CA ASN A 468 22.04 -3.31 12.82
C ASN A 468 20.64 -2.74 13.02
N ALA A 469 20.41 -1.50 12.55
CA ALA A 469 19.11 -0.86 12.69
C ALA A 469 18.80 0.10 11.53
N VAL A 470 17.51 0.26 11.29
CA VAL A 470 16.93 1.20 10.33
C VAL A 470 16.55 2.49 11.06
N GLY A 471 16.93 3.61 10.50
CA GLY A 471 16.65 4.96 11.02
C GLY A 471 17.89 5.83 11.08
N SER A 472 17.71 7.16 11.07
CA SER A 472 18.82 8.10 11.09
C SER A 472 19.61 8.05 12.39
N VAL A 473 20.92 8.19 12.28
CA VAL A 473 21.85 8.25 13.40
C VAL A 473 22.49 9.63 13.50
N THR A 474 22.69 10.09 14.73
CA THR A 474 23.42 11.34 15.01
C THR A 474 24.89 11.05 15.26
N TYR A 475 25.75 12.06 15.14
CA TYR A 475 27.18 11.94 15.44
C TYR A 475 27.44 11.32 16.83
N ALA A 476 26.79 11.85 17.88
CA ALA A 476 26.94 11.33 19.24
C ALA A 476 26.55 9.84 19.36
N ARG A 477 25.53 9.40 18.60
CA ARG A 477 25.15 8.00 18.55
C ARG A 477 26.19 7.16 17.84
N LEU A 478 26.71 7.60 16.71
CA LEU A 478 27.80 6.92 15.96
C LEU A 478 29.05 6.74 16.84
N GLU A 479 29.46 7.79 17.55
CA GLU A 479 30.59 7.73 18.49
C GLU A 479 30.35 6.71 19.61
N SER A 480 29.12 6.67 20.17
CA SER A 480 28.74 5.66 21.18
C SER A 480 28.77 4.23 20.64
N LEU A 481 28.33 4.03 19.39
CA LEU A 481 28.34 2.74 18.72
C LEU A 481 29.77 2.27 18.40
N LEU A 482 30.65 3.16 17.95
CA LEU A 482 32.06 2.89 17.73
C LEU A 482 32.76 2.45 19.02
N LYS A 483 32.52 3.18 20.10
CA LYS A 483 33.07 2.84 21.42
C LYS A 483 32.59 1.47 21.92
N ALA A 484 31.32 1.16 21.74
CA ALA A 484 30.75 -0.12 22.15
C ALA A 484 31.29 -1.29 21.30
N ALA A 485 31.44 -1.12 19.99
CA ALA A 485 32.03 -2.12 19.09
C ALA A 485 33.46 -2.49 19.48
N ARG A 486 34.22 -1.55 20.02
CA ARG A 486 35.60 -1.76 20.51
C ARG A 486 35.67 -2.47 21.84
N THR A 487 34.67 -2.34 22.70
CA THR A 487 34.63 -2.99 24.02
C THR A 487 34.03 -4.40 23.98
N GLY A 488 33.59 -4.89 22.82
CA GLY A 488 33.08 -6.24 22.62
C GLY A 488 31.70 -6.52 23.24
N GLY A 489 30.96 -5.49 23.65
CA GLY A 489 29.61 -5.64 24.22
C GLY A 489 28.52 -5.36 23.19
N PRO A 490 27.42 -6.16 23.17
CA PRO A 490 26.24 -5.79 22.39
C PRO A 490 25.70 -4.47 22.92
N VAL A 491 25.41 -3.52 22.01
CA VAL A 491 24.77 -2.25 22.38
C VAL A 491 23.33 -2.54 22.71
N ALA A 492 22.97 -2.47 24.01
CA ALA A 492 21.57 -2.49 24.40
C ALA A 492 20.82 -1.36 23.68
N GLU A 493 19.66 -1.68 23.09
CA GLU A 493 18.71 -0.69 22.56
C GLU A 493 18.30 0.23 23.71
N THR A 494 19.04 1.31 23.91
CA THR A 494 18.53 2.42 24.67
C THR A 494 17.61 3.19 23.74
N THR A 495 16.32 3.14 23.99
CA THR A 495 15.32 4.05 23.45
C THR A 495 15.90 5.46 23.39
N PRO A 496 15.84 6.16 22.26
CA PRO A 496 16.35 7.54 22.18
C PRO A 496 15.60 8.37 23.21
N GLU A 497 16.33 8.83 24.23
CA GLU A 497 15.86 9.87 25.12
C GLU A 497 15.55 11.08 24.27
N ALA A 498 14.31 11.55 24.34
CA ALA A 498 13.84 12.69 23.58
C ALA A 498 14.74 13.89 23.92
N THR A 499 15.68 14.19 23.04
CA THR A 499 16.51 15.39 23.15
C THR A 499 15.58 16.58 23.12
N ALA A 500 15.50 17.29 24.23
CA ALA A 500 14.74 18.52 24.37
C ALA A 500 15.08 19.43 23.19
N THR A 501 14.06 19.81 22.45
CA THR A 501 14.13 20.82 21.39
C THR A 501 14.86 22.06 21.96
N PRO A 502 15.95 22.53 21.38
CA PRO A 502 16.51 23.79 21.79
C PRO A 502 15.46 24.86 21.60
N GLU A 503 15.24 25.63 22.66
CA GLU A 503 14.34 26.78 22.70
C GLU A 503 14.68 27.71 21.53
N PRO A 504 13.71 28.15 20.71
CA PRO A 504 14.02 28.97 19.55
C PRO A 504 14.69 30.26 20.00
N THR A 505 15.96 30.42 19.68
CA THR A 505 16.70 31.67 19.83
C THR A 505 15.92 32.75 19.10
N ALA A 506 15.54 33.77 19.84
CA ALA A 506 14.75 34.90 19.37
C ALA A 506 15.39 35.47 18.08
N THR A 507 14.66 35.38 16.98
CA THR A 507 15.00 36.04 15.71
C THR A 507 15.05 37.54 15.95
N PRO A 508 16.14 38.23 15.60
CA PRO A 508 16.17 39.69 15.70
C PRO A 508 15.08 40.30 14.80
N ALA A 509 14.38 41.30 15.35
CA ALA A 509 13.29 41.98 14.67
C ALA A 509 13.73 42.53 13.29
N PRO A 510 12.91 42.42 12.25
CA PRO A 510 13.27 42.95 10.93
C PRO A 510 13.42 44.45 10.98
N THR A 511 14.60 44.94 10.58
CA THR A 511 14.92 46.36 10.38
C THR A 511 13.92 46.96 9.40
N ALA A 512 13.27 48.03 9.78
CA ALA A 512 12.26 48.73 9.00
C ALA A 512 12.81 49.15 7.63
N THR A 513 12.16 48.64 6.56
CA THR A 513 12.39 49.07 5.20
C THR A 513 11.90 50.50 5.01
N PRO A 514 12.71 51.44 4.47
CA PRO A 514 12.26 52.80 4.21
C PRO A 514 11.14 52.85 3.17
N ALA A 515 10.17 53.75 3.39
CA ALA A 515 8.99 53.93 2.57
C ALA A 515 9.35 54.32 1.11
N PRO A 516 8.60 53.87 0.11
CA PRO A 516 8.87 54.20 -1.29
C PRO A 516 8.60 55.68 -1.57
N THR A 517 9.59 56.35 -2.12
CA THR A 517 9.54 57.74 -2.60
C THR A 517 8.52 57.85 -3.74
N LYS A 518 7.64 58.86 -3.65
CA LYS A 518 6.64 59.17 -4.65
C LYS A 518 7.27 59.39 -6.04
N ALA A 519 6.76 58.70 -7.03
CA ALA A 519 7.08 58.92 -8.46
C ALA A 519 6.55 60.29 -8.94
N PRO A 520 7.27 60.99 -9.82
CA PRO A 520 6.82 62.23 -10.42
C PRO A 520 5.66 62.03 -11.40
N PRO A 521 4.83 63.06 -11.66
CA PRO A 521 3.64 62.94 -12.48
C PRO A 521 3.98 62.78 -13.95
N ARG A 522 3.25 61.87 -14.62
CA ARG A 522 3.31 61.66 -16.08
C ARG A 522 2.80 62.90 -16.82
N GLN A 523 3.63 63.42 -17.70
CA GLN A 523 3.24 64.40 -18.70
C GLN A 523 2.45 63.74 -19.83
N ASN A 524 1.27 64.29 -20.14
CA ASN A 524 0.43 63.92 -21.25
C ASN A 524 1.09 64.41 -22.58
N GLY A 525 1.37 63.48 -23.48
CA GLY A 525 1.69 63.75 -24.86
C GLY A 525 0.49 63.47 -25.77
N PRO A 526 0.34 64.18 -26.91
CA PRO A 526 -0.92 64.31 -27.62
C PRO A 526 -1.29 63.16 -28.52
N GLY A 527 -2.59 62.98 -28.73
CA GLY A 527 -3.21 61.90 -29.46
C GLY A 527 -2.85 61.82 -30.96
N LEU A 528 -2.94 60.63 -31.47
CA LEU A 528 -3.11 60.38 -32.91
C LEU A 528 -4.38 59.52 -33.14
N LYS A 529 -5.31 60.12 -33.88
CA LYS A 529 -6.46 59.46 -34.52
C LYS A 529 -5.97 58.52 -35.60
N ARG A 530 -6.42 57.28 -35.60
CA ARG A 530 -7.14 56.62 -36.72
C ARG A 530 -7.54 55.21 -36.27
#